data_cf7b37c9bf3d8260dca5124fa750e803
#
_entry.id   cf7b37c9bf3d8260dca5124fa750e803
#
_cell.length_a   1.000
_cell.length_b   1.000
_cell.length_c   1.000
_cell.angle_alpha   90.00
_cell.angle_beta   90.00
_cell.angle_gamma   90.00
#
_symmetry.space_group_name_H-M   'P 1'
#
loop_
_entity.id
_entity.type
_entity.pdbx_description
1 polymer ?
#
loop_
_entity_poly.entity_id
_entity_poly.type
_entity_poly.pdbx_seq_one_letter_code
_entity_poly.pdbx_strand_id
1 'polypeptide(L)'
;MNGSLVETQPCEKYCVFERDSQVYGVLATSVQEVGLRPNIAPVPDSHPMLAGWGRVRNDFVPLLHAESQSTRTTRESEAQVVVMMGDHGPWGLLVDNVVGIVPLEVSLCSESHGTQGWSAAVMGAATTDGRVVQVLDERSLYRFSVNLFRQFWVSATAE
;
A
#
# COMPACT_ATOMS: atom_id res chain seq x y z
N MET A 1 6.75 35.37 -7.02
CA MET A 1 6.81 34.29 -6.66
C MET A 1 5.74 33.44 -6.87
N ASN A 2 5.83 32.53 -7.34
CA ASN A 2 5.02 31.69 -7.71
C ASN A 2 4.49 30.92 -6.65
N GLY A 3 3.49 31.16 -6.24
CA GLY A 3 2.85 30.39 -5.37
C GLY A 3 2.93 28.97 -5.68
N SER A 4 3.92 28.39 -5.27
CA SER A 4 4.10 27.01 -5.53
C SER A 4 2.96 26.22 -4.94
N LEU A 5 2.29 25.45 -5.75
CA LEU A 5 1.29 24.51 -5.32
C LEU A 5 1.93 23.23 -4.78
N VAL A 6 3.25 23.19 -4.74
CA VAL A 6 4.01 22.04 -4.29
C VAL A 6 4.79 22.40 -3.05
N GLU A 7 4.61 21.63 -2.00
CA GLU A 7 5.40 21.78 -0.80
C GLU A 7 6.35 20.59 -0.70
N THR A 8 7.55 20.85 -0.17
CA THR A 8 8.54 19.80 0.03
C THR A 8 8.67 19.54 1.50
N GLN A 9 8.50 18.31 1.90
CA GLN A 9 8.67 17.90 3.28
C GLN A 9 10.13 17.59 3.57
N PRO A 10 10.55 17.67 4.85
CA PRO A 10 11.89 17.22 5.23
C PRO A 10 12.12 15.79 4.76
N CYS A 11 13.38 15.47 4.48
CA CYS A 11 13.74 14.15 4.04
C CYS A 11 13.49 13.13 5.17
N GLU A 12 12.65 12.18 4.91
CA GLU A 12 12.35 11.10 5.83
C GLU A 12 12.59 9.77 5.12
N LYS A 13 12.59 8.69 5.88
CA LYS A 13 12.80 7.38 5.31
C LYS A 13 11.46 6.75 4.92
N TYR A 14 11.45 6.16 3.74
CA TYR A 14 10.26 5.51 3.19
C TYR A 14 10.59 4.06 2.84
N CYS A 15 9.61 3.21 3.04
CA CYS A 15 9.66 1.85 2.51
C CYS A 15 9.21 1.94 1.05
N VAL A 16 10.11 1.65 0.13
CA VAL A 16 9.88 1.75 -1.30
C VAL A 16 9.66 0.35 -1.86
N PHE A 17 8.61 0.18 -2.62
CA PHE A 17 8.28 -1.10 -3.21
C PHE A 17 7.76 -0.94 -4.62
N GLU A 18 7.80 -2.04 -5.36
CA GLU A 18 7.37 -2.07 -6.76
C GLU A 18 6.13 -2.92 -6.92
N ARG A 19 5.25 -2.47 -7.77
CA ARG A 19 4.10 -3.24 -8.20
C ARG A 19 3.85 -2.96 -9.67
N ASP A 20 4.02 -3.97 -10.51
CA ASP A 20 3.71 -3.90 -11.94
C ASP A 20 4.42 -2.72 -12.62
N SER A 21 5.71 -2.60 -12.40
CA SER A 21 6.59 -1.55 -12.94
C SER A 21 6.36 -0.15 -12.36
N GLN A 22 5.40 0.02 -11.46
CA GLN A 22 5.22 1.26 -10.73
C GLN A 22 5.96 1.19 -9.41
N VAL A 23 6.44 2.33 -8.94
CA VAL A 23 7.19 2.42 -7.69
C VAL A 23 6.40 3.26 -6.71
N TYR A 24 6.23 2.74 -5.51
CA TYR A 24 5.47 3.38 -4.45
C TYR A 24 6.30 3.49 -3.19
N GLY A 25 5.95 4.44 -2.34
CA GLY A 25 6.60 4.56 -1.04
C GLY A 25 5.61 4.90 0.05
N VAL A 26 5.82 4.34 1.23
CA VAL A 26 5.08 4.68 2.45
C VAL A 26 6.09 4.97 3.54
N LEU A 27 5.73 5.80 4.51
CA LEU A 27 6.64 6.12 5.61
C LEU A 27 7.15 4.83 6.27
N ALA A 28 8.45 4.75 6.47
CA ALA A 28 9.06 3.56 7.07
C ALA A 28 8.53 3.29 8.48
N THR A 29 8.20 4.35 9.21
CA THR A 29 7.67 4.21 10.57
C THR A 29 6.29 3.55 10.59
N SER A 30 5.60 3.51 9.46
CA SER A 30 4.29 2.85 9.35
C SER A 30 4.42 1.36 9.08
N VAL A 31 5.59 0.92 8.69
CA VAL A 31 5.82 -0.47 8.30
C VAL A 31 6.28 -1.26 9.51
N GLN A 32 5.55 -2.32 9.83
CA GLN A 32 5.90 -3.20 10.93
C GLN A 32 6.95 -4.21 10.51
N GLU A 33 6.79 -4.78 9.32
CA GLU A 33 7.75 -5.71 8.77
C GLU A 33 7.54 -5.93 7.28
N VAL A 34 8.56 -6.45 6.64
CA VAL A 34 8.55 -6.85 5.24
C VAL A 34 8.99 -8.31 5.20
N GLY A 35 8.34 -9.10 4.40
CA GLY A 35 8.71 -10.51 4.28
C GLY A 35 8.31 -11.10 2.95
N LEU A 36 8.50 -12.40 2.85
CA LEU A 36 8.07 -13.15 1.69
C LEU A 36 6.55 -13.33 1.73
N ARG A 37 5.97 -13.52 0.56
CA ARG A 37 4.54 -13.76 0.45
C ARG A 37 4.16 -14.97 1.32
N PRO A 38 3.22 -14.82 2.24
CA PRO A 38 2.77 -15.93 3.07
C PRO A 38 1.77 -16.81 2.31
N ASN A 39 1.43 -17.94 2.89
CA ASN A 39 0.30 -18.71 2.42
C ASN A 39 -0.97 -17.91 2.71
N ILE A 40 -1.88 -17.87 1.77
CA ILE A 40 -3.06 -17.02 1.85
C ILE A 40 -4.31 -17.87 1.71
N ALA A 41 -5.24 -17.69 2.63
CA ALA A 41 -6.56 -18.26 2.54
C ALA A 41 -7.48 -17.23 1.88
N PRO A 42 -7.92 -17.45 0.64
CA PRO A 42 -8.76 -16.48 -0.05
C PRO A 42 -10.15 -16.39 0.57
N VAL A 43 -10.78 -15.25 0.42
CA VAL A 43 -12.13 -15.02 0.89
C VAL A 43 -13.05 -15.09 -0.33
N PRO A 44 -13.98 -16.04 -0.37
CA PRO A 44 -14.92 -16.14 -1.50
C PRO A 44 -15.78 -14.89 -1.63
N ASP A 45 -16.04 -14.49 -2.87
CA ASP A 45 -16.92 -13.37 -3.19
C ASP A 45 -16.54 -12.04 -2.56
N SER A 46 -15.25 -11.87 -2.27
CA SER A 46 -14.73 -10.62 -1.73
C SER A 46 -14.37 -9.65 -2.87
N HIS A 47 -14.02 -8.44 -2.46
CA HIS A 47 -13.55 -7.43 -3.40
C HIS A 47 -12.27 -7.93 -4.09
N PRO A 48 -12.09 -7.64 -5.41
CA PRO A 48 -10.92 -8.13 -6.14
C PRO A 48 -9.56 -7.73 -5.55
N MET A 49 -9.50 -6.63 -4.82
CA MET A 49 -8.26 -6.21 -4.20
C MET A 49 -7.96 -6.92 -2.89
N LEU A 50 -8.93 -7.60 -2.31
CA LEU A 50 -8.72 -8.34 -1.07
C LEU A 50 -8.18 -9.71 -1.40
N ALA A 51 -6.93 -9.97 -1.03
CA ALA A 51 -6.31 -11.27 -1.29
C ALA A 51 -6.83 -12.34 -0.35
N GLY A 52 -7.03 -12.00 0.90
CA GLY A 52 -7.49 -12.94 1.90
C GLY A 52 -6.70 -12.81 3.19
N TRP A 53 -6.65 -13.89 3.97
CA TRP A 53 -5.92 -13.93 5.22
C TRP A 53 -4.57 -14.61 5.02
N GLY A 54 -3.49 -13.95 5.40
CA GLY A 54 -2.18 -14.53 5.39
C GLY A 54 -1.70 -14.79 6.82
N ARG A 55 -0.88 -15.79 6.99
CA ARG A 55 -0.26 -16.02 8.29
C ARG A 55 1.13 -15.39 8.27
N VAL A 56 1.29 -14.33 9.07
CA VAL A 56 2.56 -13.64 9.22
C VAL A 56 2.99 -13.83 10.66
N ARG A 57 4.09 -14.54 10.85
CA ARG A 57 4.52 -14.99 12.17
C ARG A 57 3.42 -15.85 12.79
N ASN A 58 2.85 -15.44 13.91
CA ASN A 58 1.79 -16.19 14.57
C ASN A 58 0.43 -15.52 14.42
N ASP A 59 0.35 -14.47 13.60
CA ASP A 59 -0.88 -13.72 13.43
C ASP A 59 -1.51 -13.97 12.07
N PHE A 60 -2.82 -13.91 12.02
CA PHE A 60 -3.53 -13.88 10.75
C PHE A 60 -3.73 -12.42 10.38
N VAL A 61 -3.26 -12.05 9.22
CA VAL A 61 -3.22 -10.67 8.76
C VAL A 61 -4.05 -10.55 7.48
N PRO A 62 -5.01 -9.61 7.43
CA PRO A 62 -5.73 -9.38 6.18
C PRO A 62 -4.80 -8.75 5.17
N LEU A 63 -4.81 -9.26 3.95
CA LEU A 63 -3.89 -8.86 2.90
C LEU A 63 -4.64 -8.33 1.69
N LEU A 64 -4.15 -7.22 1.16
CA LEU A 64 -4.63 -6.64 -0.07
C LEU A 64 -3.58 -6.79 -1.14
N HIS A 65 -4.05 -6.94 -2.38
CA HIS A 65 -3.16 -6.80 -3.52
C HIS A 65 -2.84 -5.32 -3.70
N ALA A 66 -1.57 -4.99 -3.88
CA ALA A 66 -1.20 -3.64 -4.25
C ALA A 66 -1.84 -3.30 -5.60
N GLU A 67 -2.33 -2.09 -5.73
CA GLU A 67 -3.02 -1.68 -6.95
C GLU A 67 -2.09 -1.71 -8.15
N SER A 68 -2.59 -2.19 -9.26
CA SER A 68 -1.84 -2.26 -10.51
C SER A 68 -2.58 -1.50 -11.59
N GLN A 69 -1.82 -0.83 -12.43
CA GLN A 69 -2.35 -0.12 -13.59
C GLN A 69 -2.59 -1.05 -14.77
N SER A 70 -2.03 -2.25 -14.72
CA SER A 70 -2.11 -3.18 -15.83
C SER A 70 -3.36 -4.04 -15.77
N THR A 71 -4.06 -4.16 -16.88
CA THR A 71 -5.20 -5.07 -16.97
C THR A 71 -4.77 -6.54 -17.09
N ARG A 72 -3.48 -6.76 -17.35
CA ARG A 72 -2.93 -8.12 -17.45
C ARG A 72 -2.16 -8.50 -16.21
N THR A 73 -2.47 -7.88 -15.10
CA THR A 73 -1.74 -8.14 -13.88
C THR A 73 -1.89 -9.60 -13.48
N THR A 74 -0.75 -10.25 -13.30
CA THR A 74 -0.73 -11.58 -12.72
C THR A 74 -0.41 -11.44 -11.25
N ARG A 75 -1.17 -12.10 -10.42
CA ARG A 75 -0.92 -12.11 -8.98
C ARG A 75 0.32 -12.94 -8.64
N GLU A 76 0.81 -13.70 -9.60
CA GLU A 76 1.99 -14.53 -9.42
C GLU A 76 3.26 -13.72 -9.19
N SER A 77 3.32 -12.49 -9.68
CA SER A 77 4.49 -11.64 -9.46
C SER A 77 4.58 -11.11 -8.04
N GLU A 78 3.51 -11.22 -7.25
CA GLU A 78 3.49 -10.69 -5.89
C GLU A 78 4.28 -11.61 -4.96
N ALA A 79 5.56 -11.35 -4.83
CA ALA A 79 6.47 -12.22 -4.09
C ALA A 79 6.73 -11.79 -2.65
N GLN A 80 6.34 -10.58 -2.28
CA GLN A 80 6.64 -10.03 -0.95
C GLN A 80 5.41 -9.37 -0.34
N VAL A 81 5.46 -9.19 0.98
CA VAL A 81 4.40 -8.54 1.73
C VAL A 81 4.98 -7.39 2.54
N VAL A 82 4.28 -6.27 2.57
CA VAL A 82 4.58 -5.13 3.43
C VAL A 82 3.48 -5.08 4.49
N VAL A 83 3.84 -5.34 5.74
CA VAL A 83 2.88 -5.36 6.84
C VAL A 83 2.91 -4.03 7.57
N MET A 84 1.75 -3.42 7.70
CA MET A 84 1.58 -2.14 8.39
C MET A 84 0.65 -2.29 9.57
N MET A 85 0.76 -1.38 10.54
CA MET A 85 -0.11 -1.41 11.70
C MET A 85 -1.26 -0.43 11.50
N GLY A 86 -2.47 -0.93 11.62
CA GLY A 86 -3.67 -0.10 11.61
C GLY A 86 -4.29 -0.04 13.00
N ASP A 87 -5.38 0.70 13.11
CA ASP A 87 -6.07 0.88 14.41
C ASP A 87 -6.66 -0.44 14.93
N HIS A 88 -6.95 -1.36 14.04
CA HIS A 88 -7.55 -2.65 14.40
C HIS A 88 -6.55 -3.81 14.32
N GLY A 89 -5.29 -3.52 14.19
CA GLY A 89 -4.26 -4.53 14.11
C GLY A 89 -3.47 -4.47 12.82
N PRO A 90 -2.59 -5.44 12.59
CA PRO A 90 -1.76 -5.44 11.39
C PRO A 90 -2.57 -5.78 10.14
N TRP A 91 -2.16 -5.19 9.03
CA TRP A 91 -2.71 -5.48 7.70
C TRP A 91 -1.56 -5.39 6.70
N GLY A 92 -1.70 -5.97 5.56
CA GLY A 92 -0.57 -6.04 4.64
C GLY A 92 -0.93 -5.82 3.19
N LEU A 93 0.10 -5.46 2.43
CA LEU A 93 0.04 -5.28 0.99
C LEU A 93 0.93 -6.33 0.33
N LEU A 94 0.38 -7.03 -0.64
CA LEU A 94 1.18 -7.91 -1.49
C LEU A 94 1.76 -7.09 -2.62
N VAL A 95 3.07 -7.14 -2.75
CA VAL A 95 3.82 -6.35 -3.73
C VAL A 95 4.77 -7.26 -4.50
N ASP A 96 5.26 -6.78 -5.64
CA ASP A 96 6.18 -7.58 -6.44
C ASP A 96 7.56 -7.65 -5.79
N ASN A 97 8.04 -6.51 -5.31
CA ASN A 97 9.39 -6.43 -4.76
C ASN A 97 9.50 -5.23 -3.84
N VAL A 98 10.16 -5.41 -2.71
CA VAL A 98 10.50 -4.30 -1.82
C VAL A 98 11.92 -3.87 -2.14
N VAL A 99 12.06 -2.61 -2.58
CA VAL A 99 13.37 -2.06 -2.91
C VAL A 99 14.19 -1.84 -1.65
N GLY A 100 13.55 -1.32 -0.60
CA GLY A 100 14.24 -1.10 0.67
C GLY A 100 13.73 0.16 1.37
N ILE A 101 14.44 0.54 2.41
CA ILE A 101 14.16 1.77 3.15
C ILE A 101 15.06 2.85 2.57
N VAL A 102 14.45 3.87 2.01
CA VAL A 102 15.15 4.89 1.24
C VAL A 102 14.77 6.28 1.75
N PRO A 103 15.75 7.17 1.98
CA PRO A 103 15.41 8.55 2.29
C PRO A 103 14.90 9.25 1.04
N LEU A 104 13.76 9.91 1.15
CA LEU A 104 13.14 10.60 0.03
C LEU A 104 12.77 12.03 0.40
N GLU A 105 13.01 12.94 -0.52
CA GLU A 105 12.53 14.30 -0.40
C GLU A 105 11.24 14.36 -1.23
N VAL A 106 10.12 14.49 -0.54
CA VAL A 106 8.80 14.36 -1.17
C VAL A 106 8.24 15.71 -1.52
N SER A 107 7.81 15.85 -2.77
CA SER A 107 7.08 17.01 -3.23
C SER A 107 5.60 16.72 -3.10
N LEU A 108 4.92 17.44 -2.22
CA LEU A 108 3.52 17.21 -1.95
C LEU A 108 2.65 17.80 -3.05
N CYS A 109 1.59 17.09 -3.40
CA CYS A 109 0.60 17.59 -4.33
C CYS A 109 -0.53 18.23 -3.54
N SER A 110 -0.94 19.43 -3.97
CA SER A 110 -2.03 20.14 -3.30
C SER A 110 -3.40 19.64 -3.73
N GLU A 111 -3.47 18.87 -4.80
CA GLU A 111 -4.72 18.33 -5.30
C GLU A 111 -4.72 16.82 -5.27
N SER A 112 -5.88 16.28 -4.96
CA SER A 112 -6.08 14.84 -5.03
C SER A 112 -6.10 14.39 -6.48
N HIS A 113 -5.37 13.36 -6.81
CA HIS A 113 -5.30 12.85 -8.17
C HIS A 113 -6.38 11.81 -8.48
N GLY A 114 -7.28 11.58 -7.59
CA GLY A 114 -8.35 10.63 -7.81
C GLY A 114 -9.26 10.55 -6.62
N THR A 115 -10.40 9.92 -6.81
CA THR A 115 -11.40 9.77 -5.76
C THR A 115 -11.58 8.33 -5.33
N GLN A 116 -10.90 7.41 -5.99
CA GLN A 116 -11.07 5.98 -5.73
C GLN A 116 -9.72 5.28 -5.63
N GLY A 117 -9.71 4.23 -4.84
CA GLY A 117 -8.56 3.36 -4.74
C GLY A 117 -7.32 4.07 -4.23
N TRP A 118 -6.19 3.61 -4.70
CA TRP A 118 -4.91 4.14 -4.28
C TRP A 118 -4.65 5.56 -4.76
N SER A 119 -5.27 5.97 -5.86
CA SER A 119 -5.07 7.34 -6.34
C SER A 119 -5.54 8.37 -5.32
N ALA A 120 -6.53 8.04 -4.50
CA ALA A 120 -6.96 8.92 -3.42
C ALA A 120 -5.95 9.00 -2.27
N ALA A 121 -5.03 8.06 -2.20
CA ALA A 121 -4.01 8.03 -1.15
C ALA A 121 -2.68 8.65 -1.59
N VAL A 122 -2.52 8.99 -2.87
CA VAL A 122 -1.28 9.60 -3.35
C VAL A 122 -1.16 11.01 -2.79
N MET A 123 -0.11 11.26 -2.02
CA MET A 123 0.11 12.57 -1.42
C MET A 123 1.20 13.37 -2.11
N GLY A 124 2.01 12.73 -2.92
CA GLY A 124 3.10 13.42 -3.58
C GLY A 124 3.98 12.46 -4.36
N ALA A 125 5.14 12.95 -4.75
CA ALA A 125 6.09 12.19 -5.51
C ALA A 125 7.52 12.51 -5.11
N ALA A 126 8.41 11.57 -5.36
CA ALA A 126 9.84 11.75 -5.15
C ALA A 126 10.58 11.01 -6.26
N THR A 127 11.89 11.20 -6.34
CA THR A 127 12.70 10.46 -7.28
C THR A 127 13.80 9.73 -6.54
N THR A 128 14.11 8.52 -6.99
CA THR A 128 15.25 7.79 -6.49
C THR A 128 15.78 6.92 -7.64
N ASP A 129 17.07 6.97 -7.86
CA ASP A 129 17.74 6.25 -8.94
C ASP A 129 17.07 6.46 -10.30
N GLY A 130 16.67 7.71 -10.56
CA GLY A 130 16.07 8.08 -11.85
C GLY A 130 14.63 7.64 -12.03
N ARG A 131 14.01 7.05 -11.00
CA ARG A 131 12.63 6.59 -11.08
C ARG A 131 11.73 7.48 -10.22
N VAL A 132 10.50 7.66 -10.66
CA VAL A 132 9.52 8.41 -9.89
C VAL A 132 8.83 7.47 -8.91
N VAL A 133 8.81 7.86 -7.65
CA VAL A 133 8.14 7.13 -6.59
C VAL A 133 6.84 7.88 -6.27
N GLN A 134 5.72 7.18 -6.34
CA GLN A 134 4.45 7.74 -5.90
C GLN A 134 4.36 7.52 -4.40
N VAL A 135 4.27 8.61 -3.64
CA VAL A 135 4.27 8.53 -2.19
C VAL A 135 2.83 8.49 -1.70
N LEU A 136 2.54 7.47 -0.91
CA LEU A 136 1.19 7.22 -0.42
C LEU A 136 1.06 7.71 1.01
N ASP A 137 -0.08 8.33 1.31
CA ASP A 137 -0.43 8.68 2.67
C ASP A 137 -1.02 7.44 3.33
N GLU A 138 -0.36 6.94 4.35
CA GLU A 138 -0.78 5.71 5.01
C GLU A 138 -2.17 5.78 5.61
N ARG A 139 -2.56 6.93 6.12
CA ARG A 139 -3.89 7.08 6.72
C ARG A 139 -4.99 6.96 5.68
N SER A 140 -4.80 7.59 4.53
CA SER A 140 -5.76 7.50 3.43
C SER A 140 -5.81 6.09 2.88
N LEU A 141 -4.65 5.45 2.76
CA LEU A 141 -4.56 4.08 2.30
C LEU A 141 -5.26 3.13 3.28
N TYR A 142 -5.06 3.35 4.59
CA TYR A 142 -5.71 2.55 5.61
C TYR A 142 -7.23 2.72 5.58
N ARG A 143 -7.73 3.94 5.40
CA ARG A 143 -9.18 4.19 5.30
C ARG A 143 -9.79 3.42 4.12
N PHE A 144 -9.13 3.43 2.98
CA PHE A 144 -9.58 2.67 1.83
C PHE A 144 -9.60 1.17 2.17
N SER A 145 -8.54 0.70 2.81
CA SER A 145 -8.40 -0.70 3.17
C SER A 145 -9.44 -1.14 4.20
N VAL A 146 -9.72 -0.30 5.18
CA VAL A 146 -10.71 -0.60 6.22
C VAL A 146 -12.09 -0.79 5.62
N ASN A 147 -12.45 -0.03 4.60
CA ASN A 147 -13.73 -0.20 3.95
C ASN A 147 -13.85 -1.59 3.31
N LEU A 148 -12.78 -2.08 2.72
CA LEU A 148 -12.76 -3.43 2.15
C LEU A 148 -12.83 -4.49 3.24
N PHE A 149 -12.07 -4.30 4.31
CA PHE A 149 -12.07 -5.24 5.43
C PHE A 149 -13.41 -5.26 6.16
N ARG A 150 -14.05 -4.09 6.28
CA ARG A 150 -15.35 -4.00 6.93
C ARG A 150 -16.40 -4.82 6.20
N GLN A 151 -16.39 -4.78 4.88
CA GLN A 151 -17.29 -5.61 4.08
C GLN A 151 -17.06 -7.09 4.38
N PHE A 152 -15.80 -7.48 4.50
CA PHE A 152 -15.46 -8.86 4.82
C PHE A 152 -15.95 -9.26 6.22
N TRP A 153 -15.66 -8.43 7.22
CA TRP A 153 -16.04 -8.75 8.60
C TRP A 153 -17.56 -8.78 8.79
N VAL A 154 -18.28 -7.92 8.12
CA VAL A 154 -19.74 -7.96 8.18
C VAL A 154 -20.25 -9.26 7.59
N SER A 155 -19.68 -9.71 6.48
CA SER A 155 -20.06 -10.99 5.89
C SER A 155 -19.74 -12.16 6.83
N ALA A 156 -18.61 -12.11 7.52
CA ALA A 156 -18.21 -13.16 8.44
C ALA A 156 -19.08 -13.23 9.69
N THR A 157 -19.65 -12.11 10.12
CA THR A 157 -20.46 -12.06 11.33
C THR A 157 -21.96 -12.14 11.06
N ALA A 158 -22.37 -12.18 9.81
CA ALA A 158 -23.77 -12.17 9.42
C ALA A 158 -24.41 -13.56 9.44
N GLU A 159 -23.77 -14.55 9.99
CA GLU A 159 -24.33 -15.90 10.06
C GLU A 159 -25.45 -15.99 11.07
#